data_f7f40a4012aac692da3818c377405ce5
#
_entry.id   f7f40a4012aac692da3818c377405ce5
#
_cell.length_a   1.000
_cell.length_b   1.000
_cell.length_c   1.000
_cell.angle_alpha   90.00
_cell.angle_beta   90.00
_cell.angle_gamma   90.00
#
_symmetry.space_group_name_H-M   'P 1'
#
loop_
_entity.id
_entity.type
_entity.pdbx_description
1 polymer ?
#
loop_
_entity_poly.entity_id
_entity_poly.type
_entity_poly.pdbx_seq_one_letter_code
_entity_poly.pdbx_strand_id
1 'polypeptide(L)'
;MNVIFKEGENSSLAEIEAKTNDGENKIVVKSDFPVTGREGERRDENAKCDRKTENLTSHIVGENNAETTAKTFGYDVADRASVIFGQSEDEMKREFRAFKIAKLLKKFDFDLTGEVSGETLLDKLEEAASLGIGSVLVTPQNLKIAKDKLKKTEAGVYAAVCYPFGEESYGVKKYAVKKAIEKGADGVFLPVGISSVKQGGFEAIRKEFKKIVKVCRNKKLFVVIESGAINSVETEKIVKILSTVGVKNFVSSSGYREIGEGLSSVKNIRYFLKSVCEVSGYTDTMKSDDAIGLLAIADRLLVKNAAELATDLKTAVGVLDF
;
A
#
# COMPACT_ATOMS: atom_id res chain seq x y z
N MET A 1 -12.75 -23.59 -14.96
CA MET A 1 -11.70 -22.71 -15.52
C MET A 1 -11.40 -21.64 -14.50
N ASN A 2 -10.15 -21.46 -14.10
CA ASN A 2 -9.78 -20.43 -13.12
C ASN A 2 -9.04 -19.33 -13.85
N VAL A 3 -9.56 -18.10 -13.80
CA VAL A 3 -8.87 -16.91 -14.30
C VAL A 3 -8.04 -16.32 -13.17
N ILE A 4 -6.74 -16.14 -13.39
CA ILE A 4 -5.82 -15.58 -12.41
C ILE A 4 -5.28 -14.28 -12.99
N PHE A 5 -5.54 -13.15 -12.31
CA PHE A 5 -4.97 -11.87 -12.65
C PHE A 5 -3.61 -11.74 -11.97
N LYS A 6 -2.57 -11.45 -12.73
CA LYS A 6 -1.21 -11.23 -12.22
C LYS A 6 -0.68 -9.87 -12.66
N GLU A 7 0.24 -9.35 -11.87
CA GLU A 7 1.02 -8.16 -12.25
C GLU A 7 2.10 -8.59 -13.24
N GLY A 8 2.19 -7.89 -14.38
CA GLY A 8 3.28 -8.08 -15.33
C GLY A 8 4.63 -7.64 -14.73
N GLU A 9 5.74 -8.04 -15.35
CA GLU A 9 7.10 -7.69 -14.93
C GLU A 9 7.36 -6.18 -14.87
N ASN A 10 6.56 -5.38 -15.60
CA ASN A 10 6.51 -3.93 -15.48
C ASN A 10 5.24 -3.52 -14.72
N SER A 11 5.38 -2.66 -13.72
CA SER A 11 4.29 -2.18 -12.84
C SER A 11 3.11 -1.49 -13.56
N SER A 12 3.25 -1.22 -14.86
CA SER A 12 2.22 -0.65 -15.75
C SER A 12 1.39 -1.69 -16.50
N LEU A 13 1.76 -2.98 -16.42
CA LEU A 13 1.10 -4.05 -17.17
C LEU A 13 0.23 -4.89 -16.24
N ALA A 14 -1.01 -5.18 -16.67
CA ALA A 14 -1.83 -6.22 -16.07
C ALA A 14 -1.77 -7.47 -16.93
N GLU A 15 -1.42 -8.61 -16.35
CA GLU A 15 -1.44 -9.91 -17.00
C GLU A 15 -2.66 -10.70 -16.56
N ILE A 16 -3.41 -11.22 -17.52
CA ILE A 16 -4.51 -12.15 -17.26
C ILE A 16 -4.01 -13.55 -17.63
N GLU A 17 -3.88 -14.42 -16.63
CA GLU A 17 -3.51 -15.81 -16.81
C GLU A 17 -4.73 -16.68 -16.60
N ALA A 18 -5.11 -17.46 -17.61
CA ALA A 18 -6.18 -18.43 -17.51
C ALA A 18 -5.65 -19.85 -17.74
N LYS A 19 -6.05 -20.77 -16.86
CA LYS A 19 -5.77 -22.19 -17.01
C LYS A 19 -7.03 -22.93 -17.36
N THR A 20 -6.98 -23.71 -18.43
CA THR A 20 -8.06 -24.65 -18.76
C THR A 20 -8.07 -25.82 -17.75
N ASN A 21 -9.23 -26.46 -17.58
CA ASN A 21 -9.36 -27.59 -16.64
C ASN A 21 -8.45 -28.77 -16.97
N ASP A 22 -7.96 -28.85 -18.19
CA ASP A 22 -7.09 -29.93 -18.68
C ASP A 22 -5.60 -29.63 -18.47
N GLY A 23 -5.26 -28.48 -17.90
CA GLY A 23 -3.89 -28.16 -17.45
C GLY A 23 -2.88 -27.81 -18.55
N GLU A 24 -3.23 -27.93 -19.82
CA GLU A 24 -2.26 -27.85 -20.93
C GLU A 24 -2.24 -26.48 -21.66
N ASN A 25 -3.24 -25.63 -21.49
CA ASN A 25 -3.28 -24.33 -22.17
C ASN A 25 -3.20 -23.16 -21.19
N LYS A 26 -2.19 -22.32 -21.37
CA LYS A 26 -1.99 -21.07 -20.64
C LYS A 26 -2.16 -19.91 -21.62
N ILE A 27 -3.15 -19.06 -21.36
CA ILE A 27 -3.37 -17.83 -22.14
C ILE A 27 -2.91 -16.65 -21.26
N VAL A 28 -1.98 -15.86 -21.77
CA VAL A 28 -1.49 -14.65 -21.12
C VAL A 28 -1.90 -13.46 -21.98
N VAL A 29 -2.76 -12.59 -21.45
CA VAL A 29 -3.13 -11.32 -22.09
C VAL A 29 -2.44 -10.21 -21.36
N LYS A 30 -1.59 -9.45 -22.05
CA LYS A 30 -0.88 -8.29 -21.51
C LYS A 30 -1.60 -7.02 -21.97
N SER A 31 -1.87 -6.10 -21.06
CA SER A 31 -2.42 -4.78 -21.39
C SER A 31 -1.61 -3.68 -20.71
N ASP A 32 -1.20 -2.70 -21.49
CA ASP A 32 -0.60 -1.47 -20.98
C ASP A 32 -1.70 -0.56 -20.45
N PHE A 33 -1.72 -0.34 -19.13
CA PHE A 33 -2.52 0.71 -18.54
C PHE A 33 -1.60 1.87 -18.16
N PRO A 34 -1.88 3.08 -18.63
CA PRO A 34 -1.13 4.23 -18.15
C PRO A 34 -1.40 4.39 -16.66
N VAL A 35 -0.38 4.15 -15.83
CA VAL A 35 -0.39 4.60 -14.43
C VAL A 35 -0.37 6.12 -14.50
N THR A 36 -1.51 6.74 -14.25
CA THR A 36 -1.63 8.18 -14.13
C THR A 36 -0.68 8.68 -13.06
N GLY A 37 0.26 9.53 -13.44
CA GLY A 37 1.02 10.27 -12.46
C GLY A 37 2.50 10.45 -12.70
N ARG A 38 2.87 11.00 -13.85
CA ARG A 38 3.99 11.94 -13.93
C ARG A 38 3.49 13.21 -14.58
N GLU A 39 3.06 14.16 -13.76
CA GLU A 39 2.95 15.55 -14.20
C GLU A 39 4.34 16.07 -14.55
N GLY A 40 4.53 16.47 -15.79
CA GLY A 40 5.78 17.10 -16.25
C GLY A 40 5.87 17.38 -17.73
N GLU A 41 4.89 17.03 -18.54
CA GLU A 41 4.89 17.44 -19.96
C GLU A 41 3.61 18.19 -20.31
N ARG A 42 3.80 19.45 -20.72
CA ARG A 42 2.75 20.31 -21.27
C ARG A 42 2.14 19.62 -22.50
N ARG A 43 0.83 19.35 -22.46
CA ARG A 43 0.09 18.93 -23.62
C ARG A 43 0.01 20.12 -24.59
N ASP A 44 0.63 19.98 -25.75
CA ASP A 44 0.33 20.82 -26.91
C ASP A 44 -1.08 20.48 -27.40
N GLU A 45 -1.99 21.44 -27.30
CA GLU A 45 -3.42 21.28 -27.65
C GLU A 45 -3.68 21.12 -29.18
N ASN A 46 -2.64 20.96 -30.02
CA ASN A 46 -2.76 20.87 -31.47
C ASN A 46 -2.19 19.56 -32.06
N ALA A 47 -1.93 18.54 -31.28
CA ALA A 47 -1.56 17.24 -31.84
C ALA A 47 -2.80 16.53 -32.37
N LYS A 48 -2.99 16.54 -33.70
CA LYS A 48 -3.89 15.62 -34.40
C LYS A 48 -3.54 14.19 -33.97
N CYS A 49 -4.54 13.53 -33.39
CA CYS A 49 -4.45 12.13 -32.99
C CYS A 49 -4.24 11.25 -34.23
N ASP A 50 -2.99 11.03 -34.64
CA ASP A 50 -2.64 9.95 -35.53
C ASP A 50 -2.72 8.64 -34.74
N ARG A 51 -3.80 7.91 -34.96
CA ARG A 51 -4.03 6.56 -34.42
C ARG A 51 -2.97 5.61 -34.98
N LYS A 52 -1.80 5.56 -34.39
CA LYS A 52 -0.93 4.39 -34.54
C LYS A 52 -1.45 3.28 -33.61
N THR A 53 -2.14 2.35 -34.22
CA THR A 53 -2.50 1.07 -33.58
C THR A 53 -1.22 0.26 -33.39
N GLU A 54 -0.68 0.24 -32.19
CA GLU A 54 0.30 -0.77 -31.81
C GLU A 54 -0.45 -2.08 -31.50
N ASN A 55 -0.11 -3.10 -32.27
CA ASN A 55 -0.67 -4.43 -32.13
C ASN A 55 -0.03 -5.13 -30.93
N LEU A 56 -0.82 -5.42 -29.89
CA LEU A 56 -0.39 -6.35 -28.86
C LEU A 56 -0.57 -7.78 -29.37
N THR A 57 0.53 -8.51 -29.45
CA THR A 57 0.53 -9.94 -29.78
C THR A 57 0.17 -10.73 -28.53
N SER A 58 -0.99 -11.40 -28.54
CA SER A 58 -1.30 -12.43 -27.54
C SER A 58 -0.67 -13.75 -28.01
N HIS A 59 0.21 -14.32 -27.22
CA HIS A 59 0.74 -15.65 -27.46
C HIS A 59 -0.20 -16.69 -26.83
N ILE A 60 -0.86 -17.47 -27.66
CA ILE A 60 -1.53 -18.69 -27.23
C ILE A 60 -0.49 -19.80 -27.31
N VAL A 61 -0.04 -20.31 -26.16
CA VAL A 61 0.87 -21.45 -26.10
C VAL A 61 0.03 -22.72 -26.03
N GLY A 62 -0.25 -23.28 -27.18
CA GLY A 62 -0.92 -24.57 -27.38
C GLY A 62 -0.74 -25.00 -28.83
N GLU A 63 -0.94 -26.28 -29.15
CA GLU A 63 -0.61 -26.87 -30.45
C GLU A 63 -1.33 -26.25 -31.68
N ASN A 64 -2.22 -25.29 -31.50
CA ASN A 64 -2.84 -24.53 -32.59
C ASN A 64 -2.38 -23.07 -32.53
N ASN A 65 -1.36 -22.72 -33.29
CA ASN A 65 -0.88 -21.36 -33.53
C ASN A 65 -1.97 -20.46 -34.15
N ALA A 66 -2.84 -19.89 -33.35
CA ALA A 66 -3.68 -18.78 -33.74
C ALA A 66 -3.14 -17.48 -33.12
N GLU A 67 -2.40 -16.70 -33.93
CA GLU A 67 -2.07 -15.32 -33.60
C GLU A 67 -3.34 -14.48 -33.61
N THR A 68 -3.82 -14.11 -32.45
CA THR A 68 -4.92 -13.16 -32.33
C THR A 68 -4.35 -11.79 -32.02
N THR A 69 -4.36 -10.88 -32.97
CA THR A 69 -3.94 -9.49 -32.83
C THR A 69 -5.02 -8.73 -32.06
N ALA A 70 -4.75 -8.33 -30.82
CA ALA A 70 -5.67 -7.56 -30.01
C ALA A 70 -5.35 -6.07 -30.08
N LYS A 71 -6.33 -5.25 -30.49
CA LYS A 71 -6.23 -3.79 -30.40
C LYS A 71 -6.37 -3.34 -28.96
N THR A 72 -5.44 -2.50 -28.51
CA THR A 72 -5.28 -2.10 -27.12
C THR A 72 -6.14 -0.90 -26.77
N PHE A 73 -7.29 -1.12 -26.14
CA PHE A 73 -7.90 -0.17 -25.20
C PHE A 73 -8.66 -0.98 -24.16
N GLY A 74 -8.64 -0.56 -22.88
CA GLY A 74 -9.02 -1.35 -21.71
C GLY A 74 -10.38 -2.08 -21.73
N TYR A 75 -11.30 -1.69 -22.61
CA TYR A 75 -12.57 -2.37 -22.84
C TYR A 75 -12.43 -3.55 -23.82
N ASP A 76 -11.55 -3.43 -24.80
CA ASP A 76 -11.35 -4.40 -25.88
C ASP A 76 -10.74 -5.74 -25.37
N VAL A 77 -10.00 -5.69 -24.25
CA VAL A 77 -9.40 -6.90 -23.63
C VAL A 77 -10.47 -7.73 -22.92
N ALA A 78 -11.41 -7.08 -22.23
CA ALA A 78 -12.51 -7.77 -21.55
C ALA A 78 -13.46 -8.42 -22.56
N ASP A 79 -13.80 -7.74 -23.66
CA ASP A 79 -14.67 -8.25 -24.73
C ASP A 79 -14.08 -9.50 -25.38
N ARG A 80 -12.78 -9.50 -25.67
CA ARG A 80 -12.10 -10.65 -26.29
C ARG A 80 -11.87 -11.79 -25.33
N ALA A 81 -11.55 -11.48 -24.08
CA ALA A 81 -11.43 -12.50 -23.05
C ALA A 81 -12.77 -13.21 -22.83
N SER A 82 -13.90 -12.49 -22.87
CA SER A 82 -15.23 -13.11 -22.74
C SER A 82 -15.53 -14.12 -23.84
N VAL A 83 -15.13 -13.82 -25.07
CA VAL A 83 -15.28 -14.75 -26.21
C VAL A 83 -14.42 -16.00 -26.03
N ILE A 84 -13.18 -15.84 -25.55
CA ILE A 84 -12.24 -16.95 -25.36
C ILE A 84 -12.64 -17.83 -24.18
N PHE A 85 -13.16 -17.22 -23.10
CA PHE A 85 -13.43 -17.90 -21.84
C PHE A 85 -14.90 -18.26 -21.61
N GLY A 86 -15.80 -17.87 -22.51
CA GLY A 86 -17.23 -18.12 -22.37
C GLY A 86 -17.90 -17.36 -21.23
N GLN A 87 -17.24 -16.32 -20.71
CA GLN A 87 -17.80 -15.41 -19.71
C GLN A 87 -18.39 -14.18 -20.40
N SER A 88 -19.41 -13.56 -19.80
CA SER A 88 -19.92 -12.30 -20.32
C SER A 88 -18.91 -11.17 -20.14
N GLU A 89 -18.94 -10.16 -21.01
CA GLU A 89 -18.10 -8.96 -20.92
C GLU A 89 -18.21 -8.29 -19.54
N ASP A 90 -19.42 -8.24 -18.99
CA ASP A 90 -19.68 -7.63 -17.69
C ASP A 90 -19.05 -8.43 -16.54
N GLU A 91 -19.08 -9.77 -16.61
CA GLU A 91 -18.37 -10.62 -15.63
C GLU A 91 -16.87 -10.38 -15.64
N MET A 92 -16.26 -10.31 -16.82
CA MET A 92 -14.83 -10.04 -16.96
C MET A 92 -14.46 -8.63 -16.45
N LYS A 93 -15.28 -7.62 -16.74
CA LYS A 93 -15.10 -6.26 -16.22
C LYS A 93 -15.20 -6.24 -14.70
N ARG A 94 -16.16 -6.97 -14.13
CA ARG A 94 -16.36 -7.09 -12.68
C ARG A 94 -15.17 -7.76 -11.99
N GLU A 95 -14.69 -8.89 -12.51
CA GLU A 95 -13.51 -9.57 -11.99
C GLU A 95 -12.25 -8.70 -12.05
N PHE A 96 -12.05 -7.99 -13.13
CA PHE A 96 -10.92 -7.07 -13.27
C PHE A 96 -10.98 -5.89 -12.29
N ARG A 97 -12.17 -5.32 -12.05
CA ARG A 97 -12.38 -4.29 -11.04
C ARG A 97 -12.10 -4.84 -9.65
N ALA A 98 -12.59 -6.03 -9.32
CA ALA A 98 -12.36 -6.70 -8.05
C ALA A 98 -10.85 -6.95 -7.82
N PHE A 99 -10.11 -7.38 -8.84
CA PHE A 99 -8.66 -7.53 -8.78
C PHE A 99 -7.95 -6.20 -8.47
N LYS A 100 -8.34 -5.11 -9.14
CA LYS A 100 -7.74 -3.79 -8.88
C LYS A 100 -8.00 -3.31 -7.45
N ILE A 101 -9.22 -3.50 -6.94
CA ILE A 101 -9.55 -3.17 -5.56
C ILE A 101 -8.73 -3.99 -4.58
N ALA A 102 -8.63 -5.30 -4.78
CA ALA A 102 -7.82 -6.18 -3.94
C ALA A 102 -6.35 -5.71 -3.89
N LYS A 103 -5.81 -5.25 -5.03
CA LYS A 103 -4.47 -4.69 -5.12
C LYS A 103 -4.32 -3.37 -4.33
N LEU A 104 -5.33 -2.51 -4.35
CA LEU A 104 -5.35 -1.29 -3.53
C LEU A 104 -5.42 -1.62 -2.03
N LEU A 105 -6.27 -2.55 -1.63
CA LEU A 105 -6.42 -2.97 -0.24
C LEU A 105 -5.13 -3.58 0.34
N LYS A 106 -4.29 -4.22 -0.47
CA LYS A 106 -2.95 -4.67 -0.07
C LYS A 106 -1.99 -3.53 0.29
N LYS A 107 -2.29 -2.29 -0.11
CA LYS A 107 -1.53 -1.09 0.28
C LYS A 107 -2.01 -0.45 1.58
N PHE A 108 -3.06 -0.97 2.19
CA PHE A 108 -3.58 -0.44 3.46
C PHE A 108 -2.92 -1.12 4.66
N ASP A 109 -2.52 -0.29 5.62
CA ASP A 109 -2.12 -0.67 6.97
C ASP A 109 -3.26 -0.26 7.90
N PHE A 110 -4.04 -1.21 8.41
CA PHE A 110 -5.21 -0.94 9.24
C PHE A 110 -4.78 -0.62 10.68
N ASP A 111 -5.01 0.62 11.13
CA ASP A 111 -4.66 1.07 12.48
C ASP A 111 -5.69 0.59 13.50
N LEU A 112 -5.31 -0.40 14.28
CA LEU A 112 -6.08 -0.98 15.39
C LEU A 112 -5.49 -0.62 16.76
N THR A 113 -4.66 0.42 16.85
CA THR A 113 -4.02 0.81 18.11
C THR A 113 -4.99 1.42 19.10
N GLY A 114 -6.12 1.95 18.64
CA GLY A 114 -7.19 2.50 19.47
C GLY A 114 -8.19 1.48 19.98
N GLU A 115 -8.12 0.21 19.55
CA GLU A 115 -9.08 -0.81 19.97
C GLU A 115 -8.77 -1.30 21.39
N VAL A 116 -9.69 -1.03 22.29
CA VAL A 116 -9.51 -1.28 23.74
C VAL A 116 -10.22 -2.53 24.23
N SER A 117 -11.30 -2.99 23.55
CA SER A 117 -11.96 -4.23 23.89
C SER A 117 -11.41 -5.40 23.07
N GLY A 118 -11.26 -6.57 23.71
CA GLY A 118 -10.80 -7.76 23.01
C GLY A 118 -11.78 -8.26 21.94
N GLU A 119 -13.08 -8.07 22.15
CA GLU A 119 -14.14 -8.43 21.21
C GLU A 119 -14.08 -7.56 19.97
N THR A 120 -14.10 -6.25 20.11
CA THR A 120 -13.96 -5.30 18.98
C THR A 120 -12.70 -5.52 18.17
N LEU A 121 -11.57 -5.82 18.84
CA LEU A 121 -10.34 -6.12 18.16
C LEU A 121 -10.44 -7.39 17.29
N LEU A 122 -11.08 -8.45 17.81
CA LEU A 122 -11.25 -9.71 17.07
C LEU A 122 -12.11 -9.50 15.83
N ASP A 123 -13.22 -8.74 15.95
CA ASP A 123 -14.10 -8.41 14.84
C ASP A 123 -13.36 -7.65 13.74
N LYS A 124 -12.57 -6.62 14.12
CA LYS A 124 -11.77 -5.85 13.16
C LYS A 124 -10.63 -6.65 12.53
N LEU A 125 -10.04 -7.59 13.25
CA LEU A 125 -9.05 -8.52 12.67
C LEU A 125 -9.70 -9.49 11.67
N GLU A 126 -10.92 -9.96 11.93
CA GLU A 126 -11.68 -10.78 11.01
C GLU A 126 -12.07 -10.00 9.75
N GLU A 127 -12.50 -8.76 9.93
CA GLU A 127 -12.77 -7.82 8.84
C GLU A 127 -11.52 -7.58 7.98
N ALA A 128 -10.37 -7.29 8.59
CA ALA A 128 -9.10 -7.15 7.87
C ALA A 128 -8.74 -8.40 7.05
N ALA A 129 -8.97 -9.59 7.62
CA ALA A 129 -8.76 -10.87 6.94
C ALA A 129 -9.69 -11.04 5.73
N SER A 130 -10.99 -10.75 5.90
CA SER A 130 -12.01 -10.89 4.86
C SER A 130 -11.82 -9.91 3.70
N LEU A 131 -11.38 -8.70 4.01
CA LEU A 131 -11.09 -7.66 3.01
C LEU A 131 -9.76 -7.87 2.28
N GLY A 132 -8.89 -8.72 2.81
CA GLY A 132 -7.55 -8.92 2.25
C GLY A 132 -6.62 -7.71 2.43
N ILE A 133 -6.78 -6.99 3.54
CA ILE A 133 -5.92 -5.84 3.89
C ILE A 133 -4.44 -6.25 3.93
N GLY A 134 -3.54 -5.36 3.50
CA GLY A 134 -2.11 -5.67 3.42
C GLY A 134 -1.45 -5.90 4.77
N SER A 135 -1.87 -5.17 5.81
CA SER A 135 -1.36 -5.34 7.17
C SER A 135 -2.24 -4.68 8.22
N VAL A 136 -2.01 -5.04 9.46
CA VAL A 136 -2.62 -4.39 10.63
C VAL A 136 -1.55 -3.82 11.55
N LEU A 137 -1.83 -2.67 12.14
CA LEU A 137 -1.01 -2.05 13.18
C LEU A 137 -1.72 -2.23 14.53
N VAL A 138 -1.09 -2.90 15.47
CA VAL A 138 -1.65 -3.19 16.79
C VAL A 138 -0.70 -2.74 17.91
N THR A 139 -1.23 -2.57 19.12
CA THR A 139 -0.38 -2.38 20.29
C THR A 139 0.46 -3.64 20.57
N PRO A 140 1.63 -3.54 21.23
CA PRO A 140 2.44 -4.71 21.60
C PRO A 140 1.70 -5.74 22.47
N GLN A 141 0.66 -5.29 23.19
CA GLN A 141 -0.20 -6.16 24.02
C GLN A 141 -1.03 -7.10 23.12
N ASN A 142 -1.56 -6.58 22.03
CA ASN A 142 -2.48 -7.27 21.11
C ASN A 142 -1.76 -8.08 20.01
N LEU A 143 -0.42 -7.98 19.95
CA LEU A 143 0.37 -8.59 18.88
C LEU A 143 0.14 -10.09 18.73
N LYS A 144 0.09 -10.85 19.84
CA LYS A 144 -0.14 -12.29 19.81
C LYS A 144 -1.51 -12.63 19.26
N ILE A 145 -2.55 -11.94 19.73
CA ILE A 145 -3.95 -12.14 19.27
C ILE A 145 -4.04 -11.89 17.77
N ALA A 146 -3.45 -10.78 17.29
CA ALA A 146 -3.46 -10.44 15.87
C ALA A 146 -2.71 -11.47 15.02
N LYS A 147 -1.53 -11.95 15.47
CA LYS A 147 -0.76 -13.00 14.78
C LYS A 147 -1.53 -14.32 14.71
N ASP A 148 -2.19 -14.71 15.79
CA ASP A 148 -2.97 -15.96 15.83
C ASP A 148 -4.20 -15.87 14.90
N LYS A 149 -4.91 -14.74 14.88
CA LYS A 149 -6.08 -14.53 14.04
C LYS A 149 -5.73 -14.47 12.55
N LEU A 150 -4.64 -13.80 12.20
CA LEU A 150 -4.23 -13.56 10.80
C LEU A 150 -3.27 -14.60 10.23
N LYS A 151 -2.95 -15.68 10.96
CA LYS A 151 -1.95 -16.70 10.54
C LYS A 151 -2.24 -17.41 9.22
N LYS A 152 -3.49 -17.40 8.76
CA LYS A 152 -3.92 -18.01 7.49
C LYS A 152 -4.03 -17.00 6.35
N THR A 153 -3.65 -15.75 6.58
CA THR A 153 -3.67 -14.67 5.59
C THR A 153 -2.25 -14.24 5.25
N GLU A 154 -2.11 -13.43 4.21
CA GLU A 154 -0.84 -12.78 3.85
C GLU A 154 -0.64 -11.43 4.57
N ALA A 155 -1.58 -11.02 5.42
CA ALA A 155 -1.52 -9.74 6.10
C ALA A 155 -0.33 -9.67 7.07
N GLY A 156 0.46 -8.59 6.95
CA GLY A 156 1.51 -8.28 7.90
C GLY A 156 0.92 -7.86 9.25
N VAL A 157 1.58 -8.21 10.36
CA VAL A 157 1.18 -7.75 11.69
C VAL A 157 2.30 -6.89 12.26
N TYR A 158 2.04 -5.59 12.37
CA TYR A 158 2.98 -4.60 12.86
C TYR A 158 2.66 -4.16 14.29
N ALA A 159 3.70 -3.85 15.07
CA ALA A 159 3.55 -3.37 16.43
C ALA A 159 3.81 -1.87 16.52
N ALA A 160 2.90 -1.13 17.14
CA ALA A 160 3.08 0.27 17.51
C ALA A 160 3.89 0.36 18.80
N VAL A 161 5.16 0.78 18.71
CA VAL A 161 6.06 0.84 19.86
C VAL A 161 6.39 2.30 20.21
N CYS A 162 6.33 2.65 21.50
CA CYS A 162 6.50 4.03 21.95
C CYS A 162 5.58 5.01 21.20
N TYR A 163 4.40 4.52 20.89
CA TYR A 163 3.42 5.16 20.02
C TYR A 163 2.32 5.83 20.88
N PRO A 164 1.78 6.98 20.50
CA PRO A 164 2.03 7.68 19.23
C PRO A 164 3.17 8.73 19.32
N PHE A 165 3.78 9.00 20.45
CA PHE A 165 4.59 10.20 20.66
C PHE A 165 6.10 10.02 20.48
N GLY A 166 6.64 8.83 20.74
CA GLY A 166 8.06 8.56 20.60
C GLY A 166 8.99 9.36 21.53
N GLU A 167 8.48 9.82 22.67
CA GLU A 167 9.24 10.67 23.60
C GLU A 167 10.08 9.89 24.63
N GLU A 168 10.01 8.58 24.59
CA GLU A 168 10.74 7.71 25.50
C GLU A 168 12.24 7.74 25.20
N SER A 169 13.03 7.43 26.24
CA SER A 169 14.48 7.31 26.08
C SER A 169 14.86 6.17 25.10
N TYR A 170 16.04 6.29 24.50
CA TYR A 170 16.57 5.26 23.59
C TYR A 170 16.54 3.84 24.20
N GLY A 171 16.85 3.70 25.49
CA GLY A 171 16.84 2.40 26.17
C GLY A 171 15.46 1.74 26.14
N VAL A 172 14.41 2.51 26.40
CA VAL A 172 13.02 2.07 26.37
C VAL A 172 12.60 1.70 24.93
N LYS A 173 12.86 2.59 23.97
CA LYS A 173 12.57 2.35 22.54
C LYS A 173 13.25 1.08 22.04
N LYS A 174 14.55 0.93 22.32
CA LYS A 174 15.31 -0.28 21.94
C LYS A 174 14.70 -1.54 22.52
N TYR A 175 14.36 -1.52 23.81
CA TYR A 175 13.74 -2.66 24.48
C TYR A 175 12.38 -2.99 23.87
N ALA A 176 11.52 -1.99 23.67
CA ALA A 176 10.19 -2.17 23.09
C ALA A 176 10.25 -2.75 21.67
N VAL A 177 11.11 -2.20 20.80
CA VAL A 177 11.33 -2.74 19.45
C VAL A 177 11.80 -4.19 19.49
N LYS A 178 12.82 -4.49 20.31
CA LYS A 178 13.34 -5.84 20.47
C LYS A 178 12.24 -6.81 20.90
N LYS A 179 11.45 -6.44 21.92
CA LYS A 179 10.36 -7.27 22.45
C LYS A 179 9.23 -7.48 21.45
N ALA A 180 8.85 -6.47 20.66
CA ALA A 180 7.85 -6.62 19.61
C ALA A 180 8.31 -7.63 18.56
N ILE A 181 9.56 -7.57 18.11
CA ILE A 181 10.13 -8.51 17.13
C ILE A 181 10.22 -9.93 17.71
N GLU A 182 10.68 -10.09 18.96
CA GLU A 182 10.73 -11.38 19.65
C GLU A 182 9.35 -12.04 19.80
N LYS A 183 8.28 -11.22 19.93
CA LYS A 183 6.88 -11.68 19.94
C LYS A 183 6.29 -11.96 18.55
N GLY A 184 7.09 -11.83 17.49
CA GLY A 184 6.70 -12.21 16.13
C GLY A 184 6.15 -11.09 15.26
N ALA A 185 6.36 -9.81 15.63
CA ALA A 185 6.00 -8.71 14.75
C ALA A 185 6.74 -8.80 13.41
N ASP A 186 6.04 -8.52 12.30
CA ASP A 186 6.63 -8.45 10.96
C ASP A 186 7.36 -7.12 10.73
N GLY A 187 7.05 -6.13 11.55
CA GLY A 187 7.70 -4.83 11.63
C GLY A 187 7.19 -4.03 12.80
N VAL A 188 7.74 -2.84 12.96
CA VAL A 188 7.37 -1.92 14.03
C VAL A 188 7.15 -0.51 13.49
N PHE A 189 6.15 0.18 14.06
CA PHE A 189 5.94 1.61 13.88
C PHE A 189 6.53 2.32 15.10
N LEU A 190 7.47 3.24 14.85
CA LEU A 190 8.18 3.98 15.91
C LEU A 190 8.20 5.47 15.54
N PRO A 191 7.54 6.33 16.34
CA PRO A 191 7.60 7.77 16.14
C PRO A 191 8.95 8.38 16.49
N VAL A 192 9.31 9.45 15.79
CA VAL A 192 10.39 10.36 16.22
C VAL A 192 9.85 11.26 17.32
N GLY A 193 10.58 11.38 18.42
CA GLY A 193 10.21 12.30 19.51
C GLY A 193 10.25 13.76 19.04
N ILE A 194 9.11 14.43 19.03
CA ILE A 194 8.99 15.82 18.55
C ILE A 194 9.80 16.78 19.43
N SER A 195 9.82 16.55 20.73
CA SER A 195 10.64 17.36 21.65
C SER A 195 12.11 17.39 21.25
N SER A 196 12.66 16.24 20.84
CA SER A 196 14.03 16.17 20.33
C SER A 196 14.22 16.93 19.03
N VAL A 197 13.21 16.92 18.12
CA VAL A 197 13.25 17.67 16.86
C VAL A 197 13.25 19.18 17.15
N LYS A 198 12.32 19.65 18.00
CA LYS A 198 12.17 21.07 18.35
C LYS A 198 13.38 21.64 19.11
N GLN A 199 14.08 20.81 19.84
CA GLN A 199 15.35 21.17 20.52
C GLN A 199 16.57 21.10 19.58
N GLY A 200 16.39 20.76 18.30
CA GLY A 200 17.49 20.63 17.36
C GLY A 200 18.36 19.38 17.57
N GLY A 201 17.87 18.39 18.29
CA GLY A 201 18.59 17.16 18.66
C GLY A 201 18.83 16.17 17.52
N PHE A 202 19.04 16.65 16.29
CA PHE A 202 19.13 15.82 15.09
C PHE A 202 20.25 14.77 15.14
N GLU A 203 21.39 15.08 15.74
CA GLU A 203 22.48 14.11 15.84
C GLU A 203 22.18 13.01 16.86
N ALA A 204 21.46 13.32 17.94
CA ALA A 204 20.98 12.33 18.90
C ALA A 204 19.97 11.39 18.23
N ILE A 205 19.02 11.92 17.46
CA ILE A 205 18.05 11.16 16.66
C ILE A 205 18.79 10.26 15.66
N ARG A 206 19.78 10.77 14.96
CA ARG A 206 20.60 9.98 14.03
C ARG A 206 21.26 8.78 14.71
N LYS A 207 21.89 9.00 15.86
CA LYS A 207 22.57 7.96 16.66
C LYS A 207 21.56 6.92 17.18
N GLU A 208 20.40 7.36 17.62
CA GLU A 208 19.32 6.51 18.11
C GLU A 208 18.82 5.59 17.01
N PHE A 209 18.37 6.14 15.88
CA PHE A 209 17.79 5.36 14.80
C PHE A 209 18.82 4.47 14.09
N LYS A 210 20.09 4.87 14.01
CA LYS A 210 21.17 3.97 13.53
C LYS A 210 21.27 2.68 14.34
N LYS A 211 21.01 2.75 15.66
CA LYS A 211 21.00 1.58 16.54
C LYS A 211 19.69 0.82 16.45
N ILE A 212 18.54 1.50 16.34
CA ILE A 212 17.22 0.89 16.19
C ILE A 212 17.14 0.08 14.90
N VAL A 213 17.60 0.60 13.76
CA VAL A 213 17.67 -0.12 12.48
C VAL A 213 18.41 -1.45 12.65
N LYS A 214 19.52 -1.48 13.38
CA LYS A 214 20.26 -2.73 13.66
C LYS A 214 19.45 -3.73 14.51
N VAL A 215 18.62 -3.24 15.43
CA VAL A 215 17.74 -4.09 16.26
C VAL A 215 16.64 -4.71 15.42
N CYS A 216 16.10 -3.98 14.46
CA CYS A 216 15.05 -4.48 13.55
C CYS A 216 15.54 -5.62 12.65
N ARG A 217 16.84 -5.74 12.37
CA ARG A 217 17.43 -6.75 11.48
C ARG A 217 16.76 -6.71 10.10
N ASN A 218 16.07 -7.81 9.71
CA ASN A 218 15.32 -7.96 8.46
C ASN A 218 13.82 -7.60 8.58
N LYS A 219 13.38 -7.11 9.75
CA LYS A 219 12.00 -6.68 9.95
C LYS A 219 11.82 -5.24 9.53
N LYS A 220 10.62 -4.88 9.05
CA LYS A 220 10.31 -3.52 8.62
C LYS A 220 10.32 -2.54 9.81
N LEU A 221 10.94 -1.38 9.64
CA LEU A 221 10.86 -0.25 10.56
C LEU A 221 10.16 0.90 9.85
N PHE A 222 8.96 1.23 10.30
CA PHE A 222 8.20 2.38 9.87
C PHE A 222 8.45 3.53 10.86
N VAL A 223 9.03 4.62 10.38
CA VAL A 223 9.31 5.79 11.22
C VAL A 223 8.24 6.83 11.02
N VAL A 224 7.51 7.16 12.10
CA VAL A 224 6.43 8.15 12.07
C VAL A 224 7.00 9.54 12.31
N ILE A 225 6.69 10.48 11.43
CA ILE A 225 7.26 11.85 11.39
C ILE A 225 6.26 12.89 11.85
N GLU A 226 5.14 12.67 12.37
CA GLU A 226 4.18 13.69 12.86
C GLU A 226 4.27 15.04 12.13
N SER A 227 4.05 15.02 10.81
CA SER A 227 4.27 16.18 9.93
C SER A 227 3.36 17.38 10.20
N GLY A 228 2.27 17.21 10.96
CA GLY A 228 1.45 18.32 11.47
C GLY A 228 2.12 19.11 12.61
N ALA A 229 3.12 18.52 13.28
CA ALA A 229 3.79 19.14 14.43
C ALA A 229 5.18 19.70 14.11
N ILE A 230 5.73 19.41 12.93
CA ILE A 230 7.05 19.88 12.48
C ILE A 230 6.93 20.63 11.16
N ASN A 231 7.84 21.58 10.93
CA ASN A 231 7.84 22.35 9.68
C ASN A 231 8.65 21.64 8.57
N SER A 232 8.61 22.20 7.36
CA SER A 232 9.26 21.62 6.18
C SER A 232 10.79 21.49 6.36
N VAL A 233 11.45 22.45 7.02
CA VAL A 233 12.91 22.42 7.26
C VAL A 233 13.27 21.32 8.27
N GLU A 234 12.46 21.14 9.31
CA GLU A 234 12.62 20.05 10.28
C GLU A 234 12.37 18.69 9.61
N THR A 235 11.31 18.61 8.77
CA THR A 235 11.00 17.42 7.99
C THR A 235 12.17 17.03 7.07
N GLU A 236 12.72 17.99 6.32
CA GLU A 236 13.89 17.76 5.47
C GLU A 236 15.08 17.18 6.24
N LYS A 237 15.43 17.81 7.37
CA LYS A 237 16.56 17.36 8.21
C LYS A 237 16.35 15.93 8.71
N ILE A 238 15.15 15.64 9.26
CA ILE A 238 14.82 14.31 9.79
C ILE A 238 14.86 13.26 8.70
N VAL A 239 14.17 13.48 7.60
CA VAL A 239 14.07 12.52 6.49
C VAL A 239 15.45 12.21 5.91
N LYS A 240 16.29 13.24 5.66
CA LYS A 240 17.66 13.06 5.18
C LYS A 240 18.52 12.28 6.16
N ILE A 241 18.48 12.63 7.44
CA ILE A 241 19.26 11.96 8.49
C ILE A 241 18.85 10.49 8.63
N LEU A 242 17.57 10.23 8.72
CA LEU A 242 17.04 8.87 8.92
C LEU A 242 17.31 7.97 7.71
N SER A 243 17.17 8.48 6.49
CA SER A 243 17.49 7.71 5.28
C SER A 243 18.98 7.34 5.21
N THR A 244 19.90 8.22 5.68
CA THR A 244 21.35 7.91 5.72
C THR A 244 21.72 6.82 6.71
N VAL A 245 20.91 6.56 7.73
CA VAL A 245 21.15 5.50 8.71
C VAL A 245 20.39 4.20 8.41
N GLY A 246 19.70 4.15 7.25
CA GLY A 246 19.08 2.94 6.72
C GLY A 246 17.59 2.81 7.01
N VAL A 247 16.91 3.87 7.44
CA VAL A 247 15.44 3.90 7.47
C VAL A 247 14.93 3.93 6.03
N LYS A 248 13.98 3.04 5.71
CA LYS A 248 13.41 2.91 4.38
C LYS A 248 11.91 3.18 4.32
N ASN A 249 11.21 3.13 5.45
CA ASN A 249 9.76 3.34 5.49
C ASN A 249 9.44 4.51 6.41
N PHE A 250 8.74 5.49 5.86
CA PHE A 250 8.35 6.72 6.54
C PHE A 250 6.84 6.83 6.58
N VAL A 251 6.28 7.32 7.68
CA VAL A 251 4.84 7.52 7.86
C VAL A 251 4.60 8.98 8.19
N SER A 252 3.64 9.61 7.51
CA SER A 252 3.41 11.05 7.63
C SER A 252 2.82 11.47 8.98
N SER A 253 2.01 10.64 9.60
CA SER A 253 1.38 10.91 10.90
C SER A 253 0.95 9.62 11.60
N SER A 254 0.82 9.68 12.92
CA SER A 254 0.18 8.62 13.74
C SER A 254 -1.34 8.72 13.76
N GLY A 255 -1.90 9.87 13.35
CA GLY A 255 -3.33 10.16 13.50
C GLY A 255 -3.75 10.59 14.92
N TYR A 256 -2.83 10.69 15.87
CA TYR A 256 -3.14 11.08 17.25
C TYR A 256 -2.75 12.54 17.60
N ARG A 257 -2.09 13.22 16.66
CA ARG A 257 -1.84 14.66 16.73
C ARG A 257 -2.59 15.36 15.60
N GLU A 258 -2.46 16.69 15.51
CA GLU A 258 -2.95 17.43 14.36
C GLU A 258 -2.42 16.78 13.07
N ILE A 259 -3.35 16.24 12.31
CA ILE A 259 -3.07 15.68 11.01
C ILE A 259 -2.90 16.89 10.11
N GLY A 260 -1.69 17.28 9.79
CA GLY A 260 -1.47 18.28 8.74
C GLY A 260 -2.20 17.86 7.47
N GLU A 261 -2.33 18.74 6.48
CA GLU A 261 -2.92 18.37 5.18
C GLU A 261 -2.24 17.08 4.67
N GLY A 262 -2.95 15.96 4.69
CA GLY A 262 -2.38 14.62 4.46
C GLY A 262 -1.58 14.54 3.17
N LEU A 263 -2.09 15.17 2.10
CA LEU A 263 -1.42 15.24 0.80
C LEU A 263 -0.11 16.05 0.85
N SER A 264 -0.14 17.23 1.48
CA SER A 264 1.03 18.10 1.63
C SER A 264 2.12 17.44 2.48
N SER A 265 1.71 16.74 3.53
CA SER A 265 2.61 16.00 4.43
C SER A 265 3.37 14.90 3.70
N VAL A 266 2.68 14.09 2.90
CA VAL A 266 3.29 13.03 2.10
C VAL A 266 4.18 13.63 1.00
N LYS A 267 3.71 14.66 0.27
CA LYS A 267 4.51 15.37 -0.74
C LYS A 267 5.82 15.89 -0.16
N ASN A 268 5.76 16.50 1.02
CA ASN A 268 6.91 17.07 1.69
C ASN A 268 7.95 16.00 2.06
N ILE A 269 7.51 14.86 2.65
CA ILE A 269 8.39 13.76 2.94
C ILE A 269 8.99 13.18 1.65
N ARG A 270 8.15 12.92 0.64
CA ARG A 270 8.56 12.34 -0.64
C ARG A 270 9.60 13.19 -1.37
N TYR A 271 9.45 14.51 -1.33
CA TYR A 271 10.37 15.45 -1.99
C TYR A 271 11.82 15.29 -1.51
N PHE A 272 12.03 14.99 -0.23
CA PHE A 272 13.36 14.83 0.35
C PHE A 272 13.91 13.40 0.31
N LEU A 273 13.10 12.43 -0.08
CA LEU A 273 13.49 11.02 -0.11
C LEU A 273 14.03 10.59 -1.46
N LYS A 274 14.93 9.60 -1.42
CA LYS A 274 15.33 8.83 -2.60
C LYS A 274 14.21 7.84 -2.98
N SER A 275 14.14 7.46 -4.25
CA SER A 275 13.13 6.55 -4.80
C SER A 275 13.06 5.16 -4.14
N VAL A 276 14.11 4.74 -3.45
CA VAL A 276 14.18 3.43 -2.75
C VAL A 276 13.46 3.41 -1.39
N CYS A 277 12.92 4.55 -0.94
CA CYS A 277 12.20 4.64 0.33
C CYS A 277 10.70 4.67 0.09
N GLU A 278 9.95 3.95 0.93
CA GLU A 278 8.49 3.97 0.95
C GLU A 278 7.96 5.07 1.85
N VAL A 279 6.87 5.73 1.44
CA VAL A 279 6.13 6.70 2.24
C VAL A 279 4.71 6.24 2.41
N SER A 280 4.28 6.11 3.66
CA SER A 280 2.89 5.86 4.01
C SER A 280 2.21 7.17 4.39
N GLY A 281 1.07 7.46 3.76
CA GLY A 281 0.17 8.53 4.20
C GLY A 281 -0.74 8.02 5.32
N TYR A 282 -1.10 8.89 6.28
CA TYR A 282 -2.18 8.62 7.22
C TYR A 282 -3.49 9.19 6.67
N THR A 283 -4.58 8.46 6.86
CA THR A 283 -5.93 8.97 6.60
C THR A 283 -6.98 8.31 7.50
N ASP A 284 -7.95 9.09 7.91
CA ASP A 284 -9.18 8.68 8.59
C ASP A 284 -10.42 8.83 7.68
N THR A 285 -10.20 9.18 6.40
CA THR A 285 -11.30 9.31 5.43
C THR A 285 -11.99 7.97 5.19
N MET A 286 -13.28 8.06 4.90
CA MET A 286 -14.10 6.92 4.45
C MET A 286 -14.38 7.02 2.93
N LYS A 287 -13.85 8.05 2.25
CA LYS A 287 -14.08 8.30 0.82
C LYS A 287 -12.92 7.77 -0.02
N SER A 288 -13.27 6.98 -1.01
CA SER A 288 -12.31 6.36 -1.92
C SER A 288 -11.50 7.36 -2.74
N ASP A 289 -12.12 8.46 -3.18
CA ASP A 289 -11.45 9.48 -3.99
C ASP A 289 -10.28 10.12 -3.24
N ASP A 290 -10.48 10.44 -1.94
CA ASP A 290 -9.43 11.00 -1.09
C ASP A 290 -8.27 10.00 -0.90
N ALA A 291 -8.61 8.72 -0.65
CA ALA A 291 -7.63 7.66 -0.47
C ALA A 291 -6.85 7.38 -1.77
N ILE A 292 -7.52 7.34 -2.91
CA ILE A 292 -6.89 7.17 -4.23
C ILE A 292 -5.99 8.36 -4.53
N GLY A 293 -6.46 9.60 -4.26
CA GLY A 293 -5.64 10.80 -4.42
C GLY A 293 -4.37 10.77 -3.57
N LEU A 294 -4.46 10.25 -2.35
CA LEU A 294 -3.29 10.09 -1.48
C LEU A 294 -2.36 8.97 -1.97
N LEU A 295 -2.91 7.84 -2.46
CA LEU A 295 -2.13 6.74 -3.05
C LEU A 295 -1.43 7.09 -4.36
N ALA A 296 -1.82 8.18 -5.02
CA ALA A 296 -1.10 8.68 -6.20
C ALA A 296 0.33 9.15 -5.85
N ILE A 297 0.58 9.50 -4.58
CA ILE A 297 1.89 9.98 -4.11
C ILE A 297 2.47 9.17 -2.95
N ALA A 298 1.65 8.38 -2.26
CA ALA A 298 2.05 7.46 -1.20
C ALA A 298 2.16 6.03 -1.74
N ASP A 299 3.08 5.24 -1.18
CA ASP A 299 3.19 3.82 -1.50
C ASP A 299 2.15 2.99 -0.76
N ARG A 300 1.80 3.43 0.46
CA ARG A 300 0.86 2.79 1.38
C ARG A 300 0.04 3.83 2.13
N LEU A 301 -1.08 3.40 2.73
CA LEU A 301 -1.89 4.22 3.62
C LEU A 301 -2.04 3.55 4.99
N LEU A 302 -1.76 4.29 6.06
CA LEU A 302 -2.21 3.96 7.39
C LEU A 302 -3.64 4.46 7.54
N VAL A 303 -4.60 3.54 7.65
CA VAL A 303 -6.04 3.84 7.63
C VAL A 303 -6.71 3.44 8.93
N LYS A 304 -7.63 4.28 9.42
CA LYS A 304 -8.39 4.03 10.64
C LYS A 304 -9.76 3.37 10.37
N ASN A 305 -10.36 3.69 9.24
CA ASN A 305 -11.71 3.23 8.85
C ASN A 305 -11.60 2.34 7.59
N ALA A 306 -10.84 1.23 7.72
CA ALA A 306 -10.49 0.40 6.56
C ALA A 306 -11.71 -0.28 5.91
N ALA A 307 -12.72 -0.66 6.69
CA ALA A 307 -13.89 -1.34 6.19
C ALA A 307 -14.83 -0.42 5.40
N GLU A 308 -15.10 0.74 6.00
CA GLU A 308 -15.92 1.76 5.36
C GLU A 308 -15.27 2.23 4.06
N LEU A 309 -13.97 2.47 4.09
CA LEU A 309 -13.20 2.84 2.91
C LEU A 309 -13.20 1.74 1.84
N ALA A 310 -13.06 0.47 2.24
CA ALA A 310 -13.12 -0.66 1.31
C ALA A 310 -14.51 -0.83 0.69
N THR A 311 -15.56 -0.56 1.45
CA THR A 311 -16.95 -0.58 0.98
C THR A 311 -17.19 0.54 -0.03
N ASP A 312 -16.75 1.76 0.27
CA ASP A 312 -16.86 2.89 -0.65
C ASP A 312 -16.07 2.65 -1.95
N LEU A 313 -14.85 2.10 -1.86
CA LEU A 313 -14.07 1.67 -3.02
C LEU A 313 -14.80 0.65 -3.90
N LYS A 314 -15.43 -0.37 -3.31
CA LYS A 314 -16.18 -1.38 -4.04
C LYS A 314 -17.42 -0.78 -4.73
N THR A 315 -18.11 0.13 -4.05
CA THR A 315 -19.26 0.84 -4.59
C THR A 315 -18.86 1.76 -5.72
N ALA A 316 -17.84 2.60 -5.53
CA ALA A 316 -17.36 3.58 -6.51
C ALA A 316 -16.93 2.94 -7.84
N VAL A 317 -16.40 1.71 -7.79
CA VAL A 317 -16.00 0.96 -9.00
C VAL A 317 -17.06 -0.03 -9.48
N GLY A 318 -18.26 -0.05 -8.88
CA GLY A 318 -19.39 -0.87 -9.32
C GLY A 318 -19.16 -2.38 -9.15
N VAL A 319 -18.47 -2.77 -8.05
CA VAL A 319 -18.28 -4.21 -7.70
C VAL A 319 -19.41 -4.71 -6.79
N LEU A 320 -20.04 -3.80 -6.05
CA LEU A 320 -21.24 -4.11 -5.28
C LEU A 320 -22.46 -3.73 -6.13
N ASP A 321 -23.27 -4.73 -6.47
CA ASP A 321 -24.64 -4.50 -6.95
C ASP A 321 -25.48 -4.15 -5.71
N PHE A 322 -26.23 -3.04 -5.78
CA PHE A 322 -27.23 -2.68 -4.79
C PHE A 322 -28.51 -3.48 -5.01
#